data_1451e039ed19268ca124947505db4f07
#
_entry.id   1451e039ed19268ca124947505db4f07
#
_cell.length_a   1.000
_cell.length_b   1.000
_cell.length_c   1.000
_cell.angle_alpha   90.00
_cell.angle_beta   90.00
_cell.angle_gamma   90.00
#
_symmetry.space_group_name_H-M   'P 1'
#
loop_
_entity.id
_entity.type
_entity.pdbx_description
1 polymer ?
#
loop_
_entity_poly.entity_id
_entity_poly.type
_entity_poly.pdbx_seq_one_letter_code
_entity_poly.pdbx_strand_id
1 'polypeptide(L)'
;MTSEIDVSIVIVCMNNLKNLYPCLESIKKYTTVSYETFVVAYLFSKENLEKVKKDFPWVTFIESNEIRGFSENNNLALRQAKGKYCFVLNDDTFMDIPVIDRLVDSIEKQPSDVAIMSPKGLFPDGSLQSCGRPIHSFWTYIAGMLRLYNE
;
A
#
# COMPACT_ATOMS: atom_id res chain seq x y z
N MET A 1 -18.61 21.15 -7.58
CA MET A 1 -18.68 19.69 -7.45
C MET A 1 -17.27 19.24 -7.10
N THR A 2 -17.01 18.87 -5.86
CA THR A 2 -15.74 18.22 -5.49
C THR A 2 -15.76 16.86 -6.17
N SER A 3 -14.85 16.61 -7.10
CA SER A 3 -14.70 15.27 -7.68
C SER A 3 -14.45 14.31 -6.53
N GLU A 4 -15.31 13.30 -6.40
CA GLU A 4 -15.15 12.25 -5.42
C GLU A 4 -13.83 11.53 -5.72
N ILE A 5 -13.00 11.32 -4.71
CA ILE A 5 -11.74 10.58 -4.86
C ILE A 5 -12.06 9.09 -4.72
N ASP A 6 -11.71 8.30 -5.72
CA ASP A 6 -11.96 6.87 -5.68
C ASP A 6 -11.02 6.16 -4.70
N VAL A 7 -9.72 6.49 -4.74
CA VAL A 7 -8.71 5.78 -3.96
C VAL A 7 -7.73 6.71 -3.26
N SER A 8 -7.53 6.48 -1.97
CA SER A 8 -6.37 7.01 -1.23
C SER A 8 -5.27 5.95 -1.17
N ILE A 9 -4.16 6.20 -1.82
CA ILE A 9 -2.99 5.32 -1.83
C ILE A 9 -2.09 5.71 -0.66
N VAL A 10 -1.76 4.74 0.19
CA VAL A 10 -0.96 4.95 1.40
C VAL A 10 0.30 4.10 1.34
N ILE A 11 1.44 4.75 1.46
CA ILE A 11 2.77 4.12 1.41
C ILE A 11 3.55 4.56 2.65
N VAL A 12 4.21 3.62 3.31
CA VAL A 12 5.21 3.90 4.35
C VAL A 12 6.58 3.60 3.77
N CYS A 13 7.46 4.60 3.77
CA CYS A 13 8.83 4.43 3.27
C CYS A 13 9.82 4.86 4.35
N MET A 14 10.78 3.98 4.66
CA MET A 14 11.85 4.26 5.64
C MET A 14 13.12 4.74 4.92
N ASN A 15 13.10 6.00 4.48
CA ASN A 15 14.24 6.69 3.83
C ASN A 15 14.89 5.92 2.66
N ASN A 16 14.13 5.06 1.97
CA ASN A 16 14.61 4.22 0.87
C ASN A 16 14.14 4.74 -0.49
N LEU A 17 14.86 5.69 -1.06
CA LEU A 17 14.48 6.27 -2.35
C LEU A 17 14.59 5.29 -3.51
N LYS A 18 15.48 4.29 -3.42
CA LYS A 18 15.65 3.28 -4.47
C LYS A 18 14.38 2.48 -4.71
N ASN A 19 13.63 2.20 -3.65
CA ASN A 19 12.37 1.50 -3.73
C ASN A 19 11.22 2.46 -4.07
N LEU A 20 11.18 3.61 -3.39
CA LEU A 20 10.07 4.56 -3.49
C LEU A 20 9.87 5.12 -4.90
N TYR A 21 10.95 5.43 -5.64
CA TYR A 21 10.84 6.03 -6.98
C TYR A 21 10.12 5.13 -7.97
N PRO A 22 10.54 3.86 -8.21
CA PRO A 22 9.82 2.97 -9.11
C PRO A 22 8.37 2.73 -8.69
N CYS A 23 8.09 2.68 -7.37
CA CYS A 23 6.75 2.56 -6.83
C CYS A 23 5.87 3.74 -7.25
N LEU A 24 6.29 4.98 -6.97
CA LEU A 24 5.55 6.20 -7.32
C LEU A 24 5.40 6.38 -8.84
N GLU A 25 6.45 6.13 -9.60
CA GLU A 25 6.40 6.19 -11.07
C GLU A 25 5.38 5.20 -11.64
N SER A 26 5.32 3.98 -11.09
CA SER A 26 4.35 2.98 -11.52
C SER A 26 2.90 3.39 -11.20
N ILE A 27 2.66 3.98 -10.04
CA ILE A 27 1.35 4.56 -9.68
C ILE A 27 0.96 5.61 -10.71
N LYS A 28 1.83 6.58 -10.95
CA LYS A 28 1.57 7.67 -11.90
C LYS A 28 1.28 7.17 -13.32
N LYS A 29 1.97 6.11 -13.73
CA LYS A 29 1.88 5.56 -15.07
C LYS A 29 0.64 4.70 -15.30
N TYR A 30 0.23 3.93 -14.30
CA TYR A 30 -0.74 2.86 -14.47
C TYR A 30 -2.06 3.07 -13.73
N THR A 31 -2.28 4.22 -13.08
CA THR A 31 -3.53 4.53 -12.37
C THR A 31 -4.28 5.64 -13.10
N THR A 32 -5.54 5.38 -13.48
CA THR A 32 -6.41 6.33 -14.21
C THR A 32 -7.65 6.76 -13.42
N VAL A 33 -8.11 5.98 -12.45
CA VAL A 33 -9.17 6.38 -11.52
C VAL A 33 -8.77 7.63 -10.73
N SER A 34 -9.72 8.34 -10.16
CA SER A 34 -9.42 9.50 -9.31
C SER A 34 -8.71 9.07 -8.03
N TYR A 35 -7.51 9.57 -7.78
CA TYR A 35 -6.73 9.16 -6.61
C TYR A 35 -5.97 10.31 -5.95
N GLU A 36 -5.66 10.11 -4.69
CA GLU A 36 -4.65 10.85 -3.92
C GLU A 36 -3.59 9.88 -3.41
N THR A 37 -2.38 10.37 -3.18
CA THR A 37 -1.28 9.54 -2.70
C THR A 37 -0.62 10.17 -1.49
N PHE A 38 -0.50 9.38 -0.43
CA PHE A 38 0.22 9.73 0.78
C PHE A 38 1.47 8.86 0.91
N VAL A 39 2.58 9.51 1.20
CA VAL A 39 3.81 8.81 1.61
C VAL A 39 4.16 9.24 3.02
N VAL A 40 4.14 8.31 3.95
CA VAL A 40 4.69 8.52 5.28
C VAL A 40 6.20 8.40 5.19
N ALA A 41 6.88 9.55 5.23
CA ALA A 41 8.32 9.68 5.16
C ALA A 41 8.91 9.34 6.54
N TYR A 42 9.04 8.04 6.81
CA TYR A 42 9.49 7.53 8.10
C TYR A 42 11.01 7.63 8.22
N LEU A 43 11.44 8.41 9.22
CA LEU A 43 12.86 8.69 9.52
C LEU A 43 13.66 9.17 8.29
N PHE A 44 13.06 9.99 7.44
CA PHE A 44 13.74 10.56 6.29
C PHE A 44 14.80 11.57 6.71
N SER A 45 15.92 11.59 5.98
CA SER A 45 16.84 12.73 6.03
C SER A 45 16.17 13.95 5.39
N LYS A 46 16.57 15.16 5.83
CA LYS A 46 16.06 16.41 5.25
C LYS A 46 16.31 16.48 3.73
N GLU A 47 17.52 16.10 3.31
CA GLU A 47 17.91 16.08 1.89
C GLU A 47 16.98 15.18 1.07
N ASN A 48 16.76 13.94 1.51
CA ASN A 48 15.89 13.00 0.81
C ASN A 48 14.44 13.47 0.78
N LEU A 49 13.96 14.08 1.89
CA LEU A 49 12.60 14.60 1.97
C LEU A 49 12.38 15.77 1.00
N GLU A 50 13.31 16.73 0.96
CA GLU A 50 13.26 17.85 0.01
C GLU A 50 13.30 17.35 -1.44
N LYS A 51 14.17 16.38 -1.70
CA LYS A 51 14.30 15.77 -3.03
C LYS A 51 13.00 15.13 -3.49
N VAL A 52 12.39 14.24 -2.69
CA VAL A 52 11.14 13.56 -3.10
C VAL A 52 9.97 14.51 -3.22
N LYS A 53 9.86 15.52 -2.35
CA LYS A 53 8.83 16.57 -2.47
C LYS A 53 8.94 17.37 -3.78
N LYS A 54 10.16 17.61 -4.23
CA LYS A 54 10.43 18.29 -5.50
C LYS A 54 10.09 17.41 -6.70
N ASP A 55 10.50 16.14 -6.65
CA ASP A 55 10.38 15.23 -7.78
C ASP A 55 8.94 14.69 -7.94
N PHE A 56 8.18 14.59 -6.82
CA PHE A 56 6.80 14.11 -6.80
C PHE A 56 5.82 15.12 -6.18
N PRO A 57 5.60 16.30 -6.80
CA PRO A 57 4.76 17.37 -6.23
C PRO A 57 3.27 17.01 -6.12
N TRP A 58 2.83 15.91 -6.72
CA TRP A 58 1.48 15.37 -6.64
C TRP A 58 1.25 14.44 -5.44
N VAL A 59 2.31 14.13 -4.68
CA VAL A 59 2.27 13.27 -3.49
C VAL A 59 2.22 14.11 -2.22
N THR A 60 1.37 13.74 -1.29
CA THR A 60 1.36 14.31 0.06
C THR A 60 2.32 13.55 0.96
N PHE A 61 3.42 14.18 1.35
CA PHE A 61 4.40 13.60 2.26
C PHE A 61 4.07 13.95 3.71
N ILE A 62 3.96 12.93 4.57
CA ILE A 62 3.73 13.04 6.01
C ILE A 62 5.02 12.66 6.72
N GLU A 63 5.63 13.60 7.43
CA GLU A 63 6.86 13.34 8.17
C GLU A 63 6.58 12.51 9.43
N SER A 64 7.36 11.47 9.65
CA SER A 64 7.30 10.62 10.83
C SER A 64 8.71 10.42 11.38
N ASN A 65 9.08 11.26 12.35
CA ASN A 65 10.45 11.31 12.91
C ASN A 65 10.57 10.54 14.24
N GLU A 66 9.48 10.00 14.75
CA GLU A 66 9.46 9.17 15.96
C GLU A 66 9.46 7.69 15.58
N ILE A 67 10.09 6.86 16.42
CA ILE A 67 10.06 5.41 16.22
C ILE A 67 8.63 4.90 16.39
N ARG A 68 8.07 4.38 15.33
CA ARG A 68 6.69 3.86 15.25
C ARG A 68 6.66 2.52 14.53
N GLY A 69 5.68 1.70 14.89
CA GLY A 69 5.39 0.47 14.17
C GLY A 69 4.79 0.72 12.78
N PHE A 70 4.72 -0.34 11.96
CA PHE A 70 4.16 -0.29 10.60
C PHE A 70 2.71 0.22 10.60
N SER A 71 1.87 -0.34 11.47
CA SER A 71 0.45 0.06 11.56
C SER A 71 0.27 1.51 12.01
N GLU A 72 1.09 1.99 12.96
CA GLU A 72 1.03 3.36 13.45
C GLU A 72 1.38 4.36 12.34
N ASN A 73 2.44 4.08 11.57
CA ASN A 73 2.83 4.90 10.43
C ASN A 73 1.72 4.93 9.36
N ASN A 74 1.16 3.78 8.97
CA ASN A 74 0.04 3.75 8.03
C ASN A 74 -1.15 4.58 8.53
N ASN A 75 -1.46 4.53 9.82
CA ASN A 75 -2.57 5.28 10.41
C ASN A 75 -2.40 6.81 10.34
N LEU A 76 -1.17 7.33 10.22
CA LEU A 76 -0.93 8.76 10.00
C LEU A 76 -1.54 9.23 8.68
N ALA A 77 -1.43 8.42 7.64
CA ALA A 77 -1.99 8.71 6.33
C ALA A 77 -3.49 8.31 6.24
N LEU A 78 -3.86 7.14 6.73
CA LEU A 78 -5.24 6.64 6.68
C LEU A 78 -6.25 7.60 7.34
N ARG A 79 -5.85 8.32 8.39
CA ARG A 79 -6.70 9.33 9.04
C ARG A 79 -6.94 10.58 8.19
N GLN A 80 -6.14 10.81 7.17
CA GLN A 80 -6.26 11.94 6.23
C GLN A 80 -6.89 11.53 4.90
N ALA A 81 -7.02 10.23 4.66
CA ALA A 81 -7.58 9.64 3.46
C ALA A 81 -9.03 10.11 3.22
N LYS A 82 -9.33 10.51 1.98
CA LYS A 82 -10.66 10.98 1.53
C LYS A 82 -11.25 10.11 0.43
N GLY A 83 -10.47 9.17 -0.09
CA GLY A 83 -10.92 8.23 -1.11
C GLY A 83 -11.98 7.27 -0.57
N LYS A 84 -12.87 6.85 -1.45
CA LYS A 84 -13.85 5.80 -1.17
C LYS A 84 -13.18 4.51 -0.69
N TYR A 85 -12.01 4.21 -1.25
CA TYR A 85 -11.16 3.07 -0.88
C TYR A 85 -9.80 3.53 -0.40
N CYS A 86 -9.18 2.75 0.49
CA CYS A 86 -7.80 2.92 0.90
C CYS A 86 -6.95 1.78 0.35
N PHE A 87 -5.93 2.09 -0.43
CA PHE A 87 -4.97 1.13 -0.95
C PHE A 87 -3.64 1.25 -0.23
N VAL A 88 -3.36 0.31 0.69
CA VAL A 88 -2.09 0.27 1.44
C VAL A 88 -1.07 -0.50 0.62
N LEU A 89 0.04 0.14 0.29
CA LEU A 89 1.07 -0.38 -0.60
C LEU A 89 2.45 -0.27 0.06
N ASN A 90 3.27 -1.30 -0.08
CA ASN A 90 4.67 -1.22 0.33
C ASN A 90 5.50 -0.43 -0.70
N ASP A 91 6.54 0.28 -0.23
CA ASP A 91 7.41 1.09 -1.07
C ASP A 91 8.33 0.28 -2.00
N ASP A 92 8.47 -1.03 -1.77
CA ASP A 92 9.26 -1.97 -2.56
C ASP A 92 8.45 -2.72 -3.64
N THR A 93 7.24 -2.26 -3.92
CA THR A 93 6.37 -2.82 -4.96
C THR A 93 6.26 -1.87 -6.14
N PHE A 94 6.03 -2.41 -7.32
CA PHE A 94 5.69 -1.64 -8.52
C PHE A 94 4.62 -2.37 -9.34
N MET A 95 3.90 -1.59 -10.12
CA MET A 95 2.87 -2.11 -11.02
C MET A 95 3.35 -1.98 -12.47
N ASP A 96 3.03 -2.98 -13.29
CA ASP A 96 3.27 -2.98 -14.74
C ASP A 96 1.96 -2.97 -15.55
N ILE A 97 0.83 -3.07 -14.86
CA ILE A 97 -0.53 -3.02 -15.39
C ILE A 97 -1.42 -2.14 -14.49
N PRO A 98 -2.59 -1.70 -14.92
CA PRO A 98 -3.50 -0.87 -14.10
C PRO A 98 -4.17 -1.67 -12.96
N VAL A 99 -3.38 -2.04 -11.96
CA VAL A 99 -3.83 -2.87 -10.82
C VAL A 99 -4.89 -2.14 -9.99
N ILE A 100 -4.69 -0.86 -9.69
CA ILE A 100 -5.60 -0.08 -8.83
C ILE A 100 -6.96 0.06 -9.53
N ASP A 101 -6.98 0.42 -10.81
CA ASP A 101 -8.23 0.55 -11.58
C ASP A 101 -9.00 -0.78 -11.61
N ARG A 102 -8.29 -1.90 -11.80
CA ARG A 102 -8.89 -3.24 -11.77
C ARG A 102 -9.44 -3.63 -10.41
N LEU A 103 -8.75 -3.24 -9.34
CA LEU A 103 -9.23 -3.49 -7.98
C LEU A 103 -10.49 -2.69 -7.68
N VAL A 104 -10.53 -1.41 -8.05
CA VAL A 104 -11.73 -0.57 -7.92
C VAL A 104 -12.90 -1.19 -8.71
N ASP A 105 -12.70 -1.49 -9.99
CA ASP A 105 -13.72 -2.14 -10.83
C ASP A 105 -14.18 -3.48 -10.26
N SER A 106 -13.29 -4.23 -9.67
CA SER A 106 -13.59 -5.53 -9.09
C SER A 106 -14.39 -5.43 -7.80
N ILE A 107 -13.98 -4.53 -6.86
CA ILE A 107 -14.65 -4.40 -5.56
C ILE A 107 -16.07 -3.82 -5.71
N GLU A 108 -16.28 -2.92 -6.69
CA GLU A 108 -17.61 -2.36 -7.00
C GLU A 108 -18.62 -3.43 -7.46
N LYS A 109 -18.14 -4.56 -7.96
CA LYS A 109 -18.99 -5.70 -8.42
C LYS A 109 -19.20 -6.74 -7.33
N GLN A 110 -18.58 -6.59 -6.16
CA GLN A 110 -18.73 -7.54 -5.08
C GLN A 110 -19.97 -7.24 -4.23
N PRO A 111 -20.50 -8.24 -3.51
CA PRO A 111 -21.49 -8.03 -2.46
C PRO A 111 -20.99 -7.05 -1.39
N SER A 112 -21.89 -6.34 -0.74
CA SER A 112 -21.60 -5.28 0.23
C SER A 112 -20.88 -5.76 1.51
N ASP A 113 -20.78 -7.04 1.73
CA ASP A 113 -20.07 -7.68 2.84
C ASP A 113 -18.58 -7.93 2.53
N VAL A 114 -18.14 -7.70 1.29
CA VAL A 114 -16.71 -7.75 0.93
C VAL A 114 -16.04 -6.44 1.33
N ALA A 115 -15.25 -6.48 2.41
CA ALA A 115 -14.60 -5.30 2.96
C ALA A 115 -13.15 -5.11 2.48
N ILE A 116 -12.48 -6.16 2.04
CA ILE A 116 -11.05 -6.13 1.65
C ILE A 116 -10.83 -6.97 0.41
N MET A 117 -10.00 -6.43 -0.50
CA MET A 117 -9.53 -7.12 -1.70
C MET A 117 -8.04 -6.89 -1.88
N SER A 118 -7.32 -7.89 -2.36
CA SER A 118 -5.89 -7.80 -2.63
C SER A 118 -5.57 -8.33 -4.03
N PRO A 119 -4.63 -7.72 -4.75
CA PRO A 119 -4.12 -8.29 -6.00
C PRO A 119 -3.24 -9.52 -5.71
N LYS A 120 -2.97 -10.31 -6.75
CA LYS A 120 -1.92 -11.30 -6.69
C LYS A 120 -0.55 -10.62 -6.73
N GLY A 121 0.29 -10.89 -5.76
CA GLY A 121 1.71 -10.55 -5.81
C GLY A 121 2.48 -11.57 -6.63
N LEU A 122 3.42 -11.10 -7.45
CA LEU A 122 4.35 -11.94 -8.18
C LEU A 122 5.79 -11.57 -7.77
N PHE A 123 6.67 -12.56 -7.75
CA PHE A 123 8.11 -12.31 -7.71
C PHE A 123 8.62 -11.84 -9.08
N PRO A 124 9.83 -11.25 -9.18
CA PRO A 124 10.41 -10.80 -10.44
C PRO A 124 10.54 -11.88 -11.51
N ASP A 125 10.61 -13.15 -11.11
CA ASP A 125 10.64 -14.32 -12.01
C ASP A 125 9.24 -14.75 -12.51
N GLY A 126 8.18 -14.03 -12.09
CA GLY A 126 6.78 -14.32 -12.44
C GLY A 126 6.13 -15.41 -11.57
N SER A 127 6.82 -16.00 -10.62
CA SER A 127 6.23 -16.93 -9.68
C SER A 127 5.30 -16.25 -8.69
N LEU A 128 4.26 -16.96 -8.22
CA LEU A 128 3.26 -16.43 -7.31
C LEU A 128 3.84 -16.20 -5.92
N GLN A 129 3.76 -14.97 -5.43
CA GLN A 129 3.99 -14.67 -4.03
C GLN A 129 2.74 -15.07 -3.21
N SER A 130 2.91 -15.99 -2.26
CA SER A 130 1.81 -16.40 -1.38
C SER A 130 1.39 -15.23 -0.49
N CYS A 131 0.21 -14.66 -0.74
CA CYS A 131 -0.34 -13.54 0.01
C CYS A 131 -1.48 -13.97 0.96
N GLY A 132 -2.04 -15.16 0.76
CA GLY A 132 -3.15 -15.68 1.56
C GLY A 132 -2.67 -16.57 2.69
N ARG A 133 -3.06 -16.25 3.92
CA ARG A 133 -2.91 -17.14 5.07
C ARG A 133 -4.29 -17.46 5.62
N PRO A 134 -4.55 -18.71 6.08
CA PRO A 134 -5.78 -19.03 6.75
C PRO A 134 -5.93 -18.19 8.02
N ILE A 135 -7.18 -17.85 8.35
CA ILE A 135 -7.47 -17.18 9.63
C ILE A 135 -7.04 -18.13 10.75
N HIS A 136 -6.12 -17.67 11.58
CA HIS A 136 -5.67 -18.46 12.71
C HIS A 136 -6.78 -18.67 13.72
N SER A 137 -7.23 -19.92 13.87
CA SER A 137 -8.03 -20.35 15.00
C SER A 137 -7.11 -20.73 16.18
N PHE A 138 -7.67 -20.88 17.36
CA PHE A 138 -6.93 -21.39 18.52
C PHE A 138 -6.20 -22.72 18.19
N TRP A 139 -6.85 -23.60 17.46
CA TRP A 139 -6.28 -24.88 17.07
C TRP A 139 -5.16 -24.77 16.04
N THR A 140 -5.25 -23.88 15.06
CA THR A 140 -4.15 -23.65 14.10
C THR A 140 -2.94 -22.99 14.79
N TYR A 141 -3.16 -22.16 15.81
CA TYR A 141 -2.09 -21.60 16.62
C TYR A 141 -1.38 -22.68 17.43
N ILE A 142 -2.11 -23.58 18.12
CA ILE A 142 -1.55 -24.71 18.86
C ILE A 142 -0.81 -25.68 17.92
N ALA A 143 -1.37 -25.99 16.75
CA ALA A 143 -0.73 -26.87 15.76
C ALA A 143 0.58 -26.25 15.25
N GLY A 144 0.65 -24.96 15.04
CA GLY A 144 1.86 -24.23 14.67
C GLY A 144 2.92 -24.28 15.78
N MET A 145 2.52 -24.06 17.04
CA MET A 145 3.44 -24.20 18.18
C MET A 145 4.03 -25.61 18.31
N LEU A 146 3.22 -26.63 18.04
CA LEU A 146 3.64 -28.04 18.09
C LEU A 146 4.35 -28.50 16.80
N ARG A 147 4.58 -27.59 15.82
CA ARG A 147 5.15 -27.90 14.49
C ARG A 147 4.42 -29.02 13.74
N LEU A 148 3.11 -29.15 13.98
CA LEU A 148 2.26 -30.14 13.30
C LEU A 148 1.71 -29.63 11.96
N TYR A 149 2.00 -28.38 11.60
CA TYR A 149 1.66 -27.75 10.33
C TYR A 149 2.94 -27.61 9.51
N ASN A 150 3.06 -28.39 8.43
CA ASN A 150 4.02 -28.09 7.37
C ASN A 150 3.41 -27.02 6.47
N GLU A 151 4.10 -25.88 6.29
CA GLU A 151 3.76 -24.84 5.32
C GLU A 151 3.85 -25.36 3.88
#